data_383c1ab223656c736e0177370ad4012a
#
_entry.id   383c1ab223656c736e0177370ad4012a
#
_cell.length_a   1.000
_cell.length_b   1.000
_cell.length_c   1.000
_cell.angle_alpha   90.00
_cell.angle_beta   90.00
_cell.angle_gamma   90.00
#
_symmetry.space_group_name_H-M   'P 1'
#
loop_
_entity.id
_entity.type
_entity.pdbx_description
1 polymer ?
#
loop_
_entity_poly.entity_id
_entity_poly.type
_entity_poly.pdbx_seq_one_letter_code
_entity_poly.pdbx_strand_id
1 'polypeptide(L)'
;MPKAVVLTRYGPPDVLVWRDVALPEPGPGQVRIRVKAAGVSPTDAKIRGGYVQAVFRLPPDAVLGFEAAGVVDAIGPSVSGVNVGDNVASLLAGLGGYAEYVLASSWTPKPANVSWSDAAALPVAAEAALGILKQLRVVRGETLLVLGAAGSVGMIATQLAASWGVTVIGAAAPRDQDLVRSLGAVPVTYGDGLADRVRGVVASVNAVADAAGKGGLADAIVLARGPARVMTLADQHAADLGVAFSVGTPDRAPEALDLTMPLLATGTLRIRRERQLPMEQAAEAHRLLENGNTHEKLILDTH
;
A
#
# COMPACT_ATOMS: atom_id res chain seq x y z
N MET A 1 8.32 -14.90 -25.99
CA MET A 1 8.21 -13.47 -25.55
C MET A 1 7.69 -13.51 -24.13
N PRO A 2 8.11 -12.56 -23.29
CA PRO A 2 7.54 -12.46 -21.95
C PRO A 2 6.07 -12.03 -22.00
N LYS A 3 5.36 -12.26 -20.91
CA LYS A 3 3.93 -11.96 -20.79
C LYS A 3 3.64 -10.91 -19.72
N ALA A 4 2.52 -10.20 -19.91
CA ALA A 4 1.98 -9.25 -18.95
C ALA A 4 0.45 -9.24 -18.96
N VAL A 5 -0.13 -8.76 -17.89
CA VAL A 5 -1.56 -8.43 -17.82
C VAL A 5 -1.74 -7.01 -18.33
N VAL A 6 -2.30 -6.90 -19.52
CA VAL A 6 -2.46 -5.64 -20.23
C VAL A 6 -3.87 -5.10 -20.03
N LEU A 7 -3.96 -3.81 -19.72
CA LEU A 7 -5.21 -3.07 -19.67
C LEU A 7 -5.60 -2.65 -21.08
N THR A 8 -6.58 -3.33 -21.69
CA THR A 8 -7.00 -3.07 -23.07
C THR A 8 -7.87 -1.81 -23.22
N ARG A 9 -8.60 -1.45 -22.18
CA ARG A 9 -9.42 -0.23 -22.03
C ARG A 9 -9.76 -0.05 -20.55
N TYR A 10 -10.27 1.10 -20.19
CA TYR A 10 -10.88 1.26 -18.86
C TYR A 10 -12.20 0.48 -18.76
N GLY A 11 -12.50 -0.09 -17.60
CA GLY A 11 -13.73 -0.85 -17.41
C GLY A 11 -13.69 -1.89 -16.27
N PRO A 12 -14.57 -2.90 -16.34
CA PRO A 12 -14.62 -3.99 -15.35
C PRO A 12 -13.37 -4.88 -15.40
N PRO A 13 -13.17 -5.79 -14.44
CA PRO A 13 -11.95 -6.61 -14.35
C PRO A 13 -11.57 -7.38 -15.64
N ASP A 14 -12.53 -7.76 -16.46
CA ASP A 14 -12.31 -8.52 -17.71
C ASP A 14 -11.51 -7.76 -18.78
N VAL A 15 -11.26 -6.46 -18.60
CA VAL A 15 -10.41 -5.67 -19.50
C VAL A 15 -8.90 -5.94 -19.25
N LEU A 16 -8.56 -6.70 -18.22
CA LEU A 16 -7.21 -7.17 -17.90
C LEU A 16 -6.95 -8.48 -18.65
N VAL A 17 -6.03 -8.45 -19.61
CA VAL A 17 -5.77 -9.58 -20.51
C VAL A 17 -4.31 -10.02 -20.43
N TRP A 18 -4.08 -11.29 -20.13
CA TRP A 18 -2.75 -11.92 -20.14
C TRP A 18 -2.29 -12.19 -21.56
N ARG A 19 -1.21 -11.56 -22.02
CA ARG A 19 -0.70 -11.70 -23.39
C ARG A 19 0.80 -11.46 -23.50
N ASP A 20 1.37 -11.83 -24.64
CA ASP A 20 2.77 -11.55 -24.97
C ASP A 20 2.99 -10.04 -25.11
N VAL A 21 4.14 -9.60 -24.60
CA VAL A 21 4.62 -8.19 -24.68
C VAL A 21 6.09 -8.17 -25.07
N ALA A 22 6.58 -7.01 -25.48
CA ALA A 22 8.02 -6.82 -25.68
C ALA A 22 8.75 -6.90 -24.33
N LEU A 23 9.96 -7.47 -24.34
CA LEU A 23 10.83 -7.43 -23.17
C LEU A 23 11.30 -5.96 -22.98
N PRO A 24 11.04 -5.32 -21.84
CA PRO A 24 11.45 -3.95 -21.64
C PRO A 24 12.97 -3.84 -21.43
N GLU A 25 13.59 -2.80 -22.00
CA GLU A 25 15.04 -2.55 -21.84
C GLU A 25 15.26 -1.45 -20.80
N PRO A 26 16.16 -1.65 -19.80
CA PRO A 26 16.41 -0.67 -18.76
C PRO A 26 17.21 0.52 -19.31
N GLY A 27 16.64 1.72 -19.15
CA GLY A 27 17.29 2.99 -19.43
C GLY A 27 18.23 3.43 -18.31
N PRO A 28 18.81 4.65 -18.42
CA PRO A 28 19.67 5.20 -17.37
C PRO A 28 18.99 5.25 -16.01
N GLY A 29 19.68 4.77 -14.97
CA GLY A 29 19.16 4.73 -13.60
C GLY A 29 18.10 3.66 -13.34
N GLN A 30 17.85 2.74 -14.28
CA GLN A 30 16.87 1.68 -14.14
C GLN A 30 17.50 0.29 -14.08
N VAL A 31 16.85 -0.60 -13.34
CA VAL A 31 17.07 -2.04 -13.43
C VAL A 31 15.84 -2.70 -14.05
N ARG A 32 16.04 -3.84 -14.71
CA ARG A 32 14.94 -4.73 -15.05
C ARG A 32 14.87 -5.85 -14.01
N ILE A 33 13.68 -6.05 -13.50
CA ILE A 33 13.38 -7.08 -12.51
C ILE A 33 12.56 -8.18 -13.18
N ARG A 34 13.04 -9.42 -13.12
CA ARG A 34 12.24 -10.60 -13.39
C ARG A 34 11.34 -10.83 -12.19
N VAL A 35 10.06 -10.52 -12.34
CA VAL A 35 9.07 -10.53 -11.28
C VAL A 35 8.85 -11.94 -10.75
N LYS A 36 8.77 -12.08 -9.44
CA LYS A 36 8.36 -13.29 -8.72
C LYS A 36 6.99 -13.11 -8.08
N ALA A 37 6.70 -11.89 -7.62
CA ALA A 37 5.42 -11.55 -7.04
C ALA A 37 5.13 -10.06 -7.23
N ALA A 38 3.85 -9.70 -7.38
CA ALA A 38 3.37 -8.32 -7.48
C ALA A 38 2.14 -8.12 -6.60
N GLY A 39 2.08 -7.00 -5.88
CA GLY A 39 0.94 -6.68 -5.02
C GLY A 39 -0.22 -6.07 -5.82
N VAL A 40 -1.45 -6.41 -5.42
CA VAL A 40 -2.68 -5.79 -5.93
C VAL A 40 -3.20 -4.78 -4.91
N SER A 41 -3.49 -3.56 -5.36
CA SER A 41 -3.94 -2.47 -4.51
C SER A 41 -5.31 -1.90 -4.95
N PRO A 42 -6.06 -1.24 -4.06
CA PRO A 42 -7.26 -0.51 -4.44
C PRO A 42 -7.02 0.57 -5.49
N THR A 43 -5.81 1.14 -5.55
CA THR A 43 -5.42 2.14 -6.56
C THR A 43 -5.40 1.52 -7.96
N ASP A 44 -4.89 0.30 -8.10
CA ASP A 44 -4.90 -0.42 -9.39
C ASP A 44 -6.34 -0.60 -9.90
N ALA A 45 -7.27 -0.97 -9.02
CA ALA A 45 -8.69 -1.13 -9.39
C ALA A 45 -9.34 0.21 -9.77
N LYS A 46 -9.03 1.30 -9.05
CA LYS A 46 -9.51 2.66 -9.38
C LYS A 46 -8.98 3.13 -10.74
N ILE A 47 -7.72 2.89 -11.04
CA ILE A 47 -7.11 3.23 -12.34
C ILE A 47 -7.74 2.38 -13.43
N ARG A 48 -7.80 1.04 -13.27
CA ARG A 48 -8.44 0.15 -14.24
C ARG A 48 -9.88 0.56 -14.53
N GLY A 49 -10.65 0.90 -13.50
CA GLY A 49 -12.04 1.35 -13.61
C GLY A 49 -12.21 2.72 -14.30
N GLY A 50 -11.13 3.49 -14.46
CA GLY A 50 -11.16 4.82 -15.03
C GLY A 50 -11.56 5.93 -14.06
N TYR A 51 -11.68 5.65 -12.77
CA TYR A 51 -12.16 6.63 -11.76
C TYR A 51 -11.18 7.78 -11.53
N VAL A 52 -9.92 7.64 -11.96
CA VAL A 52 -8.87 8.66 -11.79
C VAL A 52 -8.28 9.15 -13.11
N GLN A 53 -8.96 8.94 -14.25
CA GLN A 53 -8.48 9.33 -15.58
C GLN A 53 -8.17 10.83 -15.71
N ALA A 54 -8.87 11.69 -14.96
CA ALA A 54 -8.64 13.14 -15.00
C ALA A 54 -7.23 13.53 -14.57
N VAL A 55 -6.63 12.75 -13.66
CA VAL A 55 -5.31 13.02 -13.07
C VAL A 55 -4.27 11.97 -13.43
N PHE A 56 -4.70 10.79 -13.87
CA PHE A 56 -3.81 9.66 -14.20
C PHE A 56 -4.26 8.97 -15.49
N ARG A 57 -3.73 9.45 -16.61
CA ARG A 57 -3.99 8.86 -17.93
C ARG A 57 -2.98 7.79 -18.25
N LEU A 58 -3.46 6.61 -18.65
CA LEU A 58 -2.63 5.53 -19.13
C LEU A 58 -2.51 5.54 -20.65
N PRO A 59 -1.34 5.15 -21.20
CA PRO A 59 -1.23 4.81 -22.61
C PRO A 59 -2.10 3.59 -22.95
N PRO A 60 -2.43 3.38 -24.23
CA PRO A 60 -2.99 2.11 -24.66
C PRO A 60 -2.11 0.93 -24.23
N ASP A 61 -2.73 -0.19 -23.89
CA ASP A 61 -2.04 -1.41 -23.53
C ASP A 61 -1.12 -1.30 -22.29
N ALA A 62 -1.43 -0.38 -21.37
CA ALA A 62 -0.69 -0.22 -20.13
C ALA A 62 -0.75 -1.48 -19.27
N VAL A 63 0.34 -1.75 -18.57
CA VAL A 63 0.43 -2.80 -17.54
C VAL A 63 0.33 -2.13 -16.18
N LEU A 64 -0.60 -2.61 -15.34
CA LEU A 64 -0.81 -2.08 -13.98
C LEU A 64 0.21 -2.66 -12.98
N GLY A 65 0.05 -2.30 -11.72
CA GLY A 65 0.84 -2.78 -10.58
C GLY A 65 1.91 -1.80 -10.15
N PHE A 66 1.73 -1.26 -8.94
CA PHE A 66 2.65 -0.28 -8.33
C PHE A 66 3.78 -0.93 -7.52
N GLU A 67 3.77 -2.24 -7.35
CA GLU A 67 4.74 -2.91 -6.49
C GLU A 67 5.06 -4.31 -7.01
N ALA A 68 6.32 -4.69 -6.89
CA ALA A 68 6.78 -6.02 -7.23
C ALA A 68 8.02 -6.42 -6.41
N ALA A 69 8.25 -7.72 -6.32
CA ALA A 69 9.49 -8.31 -5.84
C ALA A 69 9.98 -9.35 -6.86
N GLY A 70 11.28 -9.43 -7.05
CA GLY A 70 11.87 -10.33 -8.03
C GLY A 70 13.39 -10.25 -8.05
N VAL A 71 13.96 -10.80 -9.12
CA VAL A 71 15.40 -10.89 -9.33
C VAL A 71 15.81 -9.89 -10.40
N VAL A 72 16.82 -9.08 -10.12
CA VAL A 72 17.43 -8.20 -11.13
C VAL A 72 18.02 -9.05 -12.25
N ASP A 73 17.59 -8.87 -13.49
CA ASP A 73 18.11 -9.62 -14.65
C ASP A 73 18.83 -8.77 -15.67
N ALA A 74 18.65 -7.45 -15.63
CA ALA A 74 19.43 -6.49 -16.43
C ALA A 74 19.56 -5.16 -15.70
N ILE A 75 20.66 -4.45 -15.99
CA ILE A 75 21.02 -3.18 -15.36
C ILE A 75 21.28 -2.15 -16.46
N GLY A 76 20.59 -1.02 -16.37
CA GLY A 76 20.79 0.11 -17.28
C GLY A 76 22.02 0.96 -16.95
N PRO A 77 22.36 1.91 -17.82
CA PRO A 77 23.47 2.81 -17.57
C PRO A 77 23.30 3.62 -16.27
N SER A 78 24.44 3.98 -15.65
CA SER A 78 24.49 4.83 -14.44
C SER A 78 23.84 4.24 -13.19
N VAL A 79 23.56 2.95 -13.17
CA VAL A 79 23.12 2.22 -11.98
C VAL A 79 24.32 1.70 -11.20
N SER A 80 24.29 1.79 -9.87
CA SER A 80 25.31 1.25 -8.96
C SER A 80 24.67 0.63 -7.72
N GLY A 81 25.43 -0.18 -6.97
CA GLY A 81 24.98 -0.77 -5.71
C GLY A 81 24.03 -1.95 -5.85
N VAL A 82 23.85 -2.49 -7.06
CA VAL A 82 23.06 -3.69 -7.35
C VAL A 82 23.69 -4.50 -8.46
N ASN A 83 23.52 -5.82 -8.45
CA ASN A 83 24.05 -6.74 -9.45
C ASN A 83 22.94 -7.56 -10.09
N VAL A 84 23.17 -8.05 -11.31
CA VAL A 84 22.32 -9.10 -11.89
C VAL A 84 22.37 -10.33 -10.99
N GLY A 85 21.18 -10.85 -10.66
CA GLY A 85 20.99 -11.93 -9.69
C GLY A 85 20.55 -11.47 -8.30
N ASP A 86 20.64 -10.19 -7.98
CA ASP A 86 20.19 -9.67 -6.68
C ASP A 86 18.66 -9.77 -6.53
N ASN A 87 18.23 -10.16 -5.34
CA ASN A 87 16.82 -10.20 -4.97
C ASN A 87 16.38 -8.84 -4.43
N VAL A 88 15.33 -8.27 -5.00
CA VAL A 88 14.86 -6.92 -4.67
C VAL A 88 13.34 -6.85 -4.55
N ALA A 89 12.87 -5.84 -3.83
CA ALA A 89 11.49 -5.35 -3.87
C ALA A 89 11.49 -3.89 -4.32
N SER A 90 10.43 -3.45 -4.99
CA SER A 90 10.34 -2.12 -5.58
C SER A 90 8.94 -1.53 -5.48
N LEU A 91 8.89 -0.24 -5.18
CA LEU A 91 7.74 0.62 -5.47
C LEU A 91 7.90 1.15 -6.90
N LEU A 92 6.94 0.83 -7.75
CA LEU A 92 7.00 1.08 -9.19
C LEU A 92 6.26 2.37 -9.57
N ALA A 93 6.97 3.48 -9.61
CA ALA A 93 6.38 4.77 -9.99
C ALA A 93 5.79 4.79 -11.41
N GLY A 94 6.34 3.97 -12.32
CA GLY A 94 5.90 3.82 -13.71
C GLY A 94 4.86 2.73 -13.95
N LEU A 95 4.34 2.07 -12.90
CA LEU A 95 3.54 0.85 -13.01
C LEU A 95 4.34 -0.34 -13.61
N GLY A 96 3.63 -1.39 -14.04
CA GLY A 96 4.20 -2.53 -14.75
C GLY A 96 4.37 -3.79 -13.93
N GLY A 97 3.98 -3.78 -12.65
CA GLY A 97 4.16 -4.92 -11.74
C GLY A 97 3.43 -6.19 -12.19
N TYR A 98 2.36 -6.07 -12.97
CA TYR A 98 1.59 -7.22 -13.46
C TYR A 98 2.21 -7.82 -14.73
N ALA A 99 3.50 -8.06 -14.72
CA ALA A 99 4.25 -8.62 -15.82
C ALA A 99 5.34 -9.58 -15.34
N GLU A 100 5.84 -10.43 -16.24
CA GLU A 100 7.02 -11.27 -15.95
C GLU A 100 8.31 -10.44 -15.79
N TYR A 101 8.36 -9.24 -16.39
CA TYR A 101 9.48 -8.31 -16.30
C TYR A 101 8.99 -6.88 -16.15
N VAL A 102 9.64 -6.12 -15.26
CA VAL A 102 9.32 -4.72 -15.03
C VAL A 102 10.58 -3.88 -14.89
N LEU A 103 10.52 -2.60 -15.28
CA LEU A 103 11.58 -1.62 -15.02
C LEU A 103 11.35 -0.91 -13.70
N ALA A 104 12.41 -0.77 -12.91
CA ALA A 104 12.40 -0.09 -11.63
C ALA A 104 13.53 0.95 -11.56
N SER A 105 13.21 2.15 -11.04
CA SER A 105 14.18 3.23 -10.78
C SER A 105 14.55 3.35 -9.29
N SER A 106 13.86 2.60 -8.43
CA SER A 106 14.18 2.47 -7.01
C SER A 106 13.92 1.02 -6.58
N TRP A 107 14.74 0.51 -5.68
CA TRP A 107 14.64 -0.85 -5.17
C TRP A 107 15.29 -0.96 -3.80
N THR A 108 14.86 -1.96 -3.04
CA THR A 108 15.48 -2.34 -1.75
C THR A 108 15.85 -3.80 -1.80
N PRO A 109 17.04 -4.20 -1.32
CA PRO A 109 17.43 -5.59 -1.23
C PRO A 109 16.41 -6.41 -0.43
N LYS A 110 15.99 -7.55 -0.98
CA LYS A 110 15.11 -8.49 -0.29
C LYS A 110 15.93 -9.48 0.53
N PRO A 111 15.81 -9.49 1.86
CA PRO A 111 16.47 -10.49 2.72
C PRO A 111 16.05 -11.92 2.35
N ALA A 112 16.97 -12.87 2.54
CA ALA A 112 16.73 -14.27 2.15
C ALA A 112 15.55 -14.92 2.91
N ASN A 113 15.34 -14.52 4.15
CA ASN A 113 14.26 -15.03 5.02
C ASN A 113 12.90 -14.34 4.83
N VAL A 114 12.79 -13.34 3.95
CA VAL A 114 11.51 -12.75 3.54
C VAL A 114 11.00 -13.47 2.31
N SER A 115 9.74 -13.89 2.29
CA SER A 115 9.13 -14.52 1.12
C SER A 115 8.97 -13.53 -0.05
N TRP A 116 8.75 -14.01 -1.27
CA TRP A 116 8.47 -13.13 -2.40
C TRP A 116 7.14 -12.39 -2.25
N SER A 117 6.13 -13.08 -1.71
CA SER A 117 4.82 -12.49 -1.45
C SER A 117 4.88 -11.38 -0.38
N ASP A 118 5.58 -11.63 0.74
CA ASP A 118 5.78 -10.61 1.77
C ASP A 118 6.52 -9.38 1.22
N ALA A 119 7.60 -9.63 0.45
CA ALA A 119 8.38 -8.55 -0.16
C ALA A 119 7.57 -7.73 -1.18
N ALA A 120 6.65 -8.36 -1.92
CA ALA A 120 5.76 -7.68 -2.87
C ALA A 120 4.55 -7.01 -2.20
N ALA A 121 4.18 -7.42 -0.98
CA ALA A 121 3.07 -6.83 -0.23
C ALA A 121 3.43 -5.51 0.48
N LEU A 122 4.73 -5.24 0.63
CA LEU A 122 5.24 -4.19 1.50
C LEU A 122 5.33 -2.80 0.83
N PRO A 123 5.81 -2.61 -0.41
CA PRO A 123 6.24 -1.31 -0.92
C PRO A 123 5.18 -0.21 -0.88
N VAL A 124 4.00 -0.45 -1.46
CA VAL A 124 2.90 0.52 -1.48
C VAL A 124 2.38 0.80 -0.08
N ALA A 125 2.22 -0.25 0.73
CA ALA A 125 1.68 -0.10 2.07
C ALA A 125 2.65 0.63 3.01
N ALA A 126 3.94 0.37 2.91
CA ALA A 126 4.99 1.03 3.70
C ALA A 126 5.10 2.52 3.34
N GLU A 127 5.15 2.84 2.04
CA GLU A 127 5.22 4.21 1.55
C GLU A 127 3.99 5.02 1.99
N ALA A 128 2.80 4.47 1.85
CA ALA A 128 1.56 5.13 2.27
C ALA A 128 1.50 5.33 3.79
N ALA A 129 1.91 4.32 4.57
CA ALA A 129 1.91 4.38 6.03
C ALA A 129 2.90 5.41 6.57
N LEU A 130 4.16 5.35 6.14
CA LEU A 130 5.17 6.32 6.56
C LEU A 130 4.81 7.72 6.07
N GLY A 131 4.33 7.82 4.83
CA GLY A 131 3.96 9.08 4.20
C GLY A 131 2.86 9.81 4.95
N ILE A 132 1.77 9.14 5.32
CA ILE A 132 0.68 9.79 6.07
C ILE A 132 1.13 10.20 7.48
N LEU A 133 1.98 9.40 8.15
CA LEU A 133 2.51 9.76 9.47
C LEU A 133 3.42 10.99 9.42
N LYS A 134 4.29 11.09 8.39
CA LYS A 134 5.15 12.26 8.14
C LYS A 134 4.32 13.51 7.84
N GLN A 135 3.32 13.41 6.96
CA GLN A 135 2.44 14.53 6.60
C GLN A 135 1.62 15.02 7.79
N LEU A 136 1.14 14.12 8.64
CA LEU A 136 0.48 14.46 9.91
C LEU A 136 1.46 14.97 10.98
N ARG A 137 2.77 14.90 10.75
CA ARG A 137 3.82 15.29 11.71
C ARG A 137 3.62 14.66 13.09
N VAL A 138 3.35 13.36 13.09
CA VAL A 138 3.13 12.59 14.33
C VAL A 138 4.43 12.50 15.11
N VAL A 139 4.39 12.81 16.42
CA VAL A 139 5.57 12.80 17.29
C VAL A 139 5.32 12.01 18.57
N ARG A 140 6.41 11.62 19.24
CA ARG A 140 6.38 10.92 20.55
C ARG A 140 5.47 11.63 21.56
N GLY A 141 4.69 10.85 22.30
CA GLY A 141 3.78 11.34 23.34
C GLY A 141 2.42 11.80 22.85
N GLU A 142 2.21 11.89 21.55
CA GLU A 142 0.89 12.16 20.97
C GLU A 142 -0.01 10.92 20.98
N THR A 143 -1.32 11.17 20.78
CA THR A 143 -2.31 10.14 20.53
C THR A 143 -2.76 10.21 19.08
N LEU A 144 -2.62 9.10 18.34
CA LEU A 144 -3.02 8.92 16.95
C LEU A 144 -4.24 7.98 16.86
N LEU A 145 -5.28 8.39 16.17
CA LEU A 145 -6.35 7.48 15.74
C LEU A 145 -6.05 6.98 14.31
N VAL A 146 -6.02 5.65 14.13
CA VAL A 146 -5.88 5.01 12.83
C VAL A 146 -7.20 4.36 12.44
N LEU A 147 -7.88 4.89 11.43
CA LEU A 147 -9.06 4.27 10.84
C LEU A 147 -8.61 3.20 9.83
N GLY A 148 -9.08 1.96 10.01
CA GLY A 148 -8.64 0.83 9.20
C GLY A 148 -7.32 0.20 9.68
N ALA A 149 -7.09 0.18 10.99
CA ALA A 149 -5.85 -0.32 11.61
C ALA A 149 -5.50 -1.78 11.29
N ALA A 150 -6.46 -2.61 10.84
CA ALA A 150 -6.23 -3.98 10.40
C ALA A 150 -5.98 -4.12 8.88
N GLY A 151 -6.02 -3.02 8.11
CA GLY A 151 -5.69 -3.00 6.68
C GLY A 151 -4.18 -2.96 6.45
N SER A 152 -3.73 -3.20 5.20
CA SER A 152 -2.29 -3.24 4.87
C SER A 152 -1.53 -1.98 5.31
N VAL A 153 -2.06 -0.80 4.99
CA VAL A 153 -1.46 0.48 5.40
C VAL A 153 -1.62 0.71 6.90
N GLY A 154 -2.83 0.47 7.44
CA GLY A 154 -3.13 0.72 8.86
C GLY A 154 -2.28 -0.11 9.81
N MET A 155 -2.00 -1.38 9.48
CA MET A 155 -1.12 -2.24 10.28
C MET A 155 0.29 -1.67 10.38
N ILE A 156 0.86 -1.21 9.27
CA ILE A 156 2.21 -0.64 9.24
C ILE A 156 2.24 0.70 9.98
N ALA A 157 1.28 1.60 9.70
CA ALA A 157 1.18 2.90 10.37
C ALA A 157 1.04 2.75 11.89
N THR A 158 0.23 1.80 12.34
CA THR A 158 0.06 1.49 13.77
C THR A 158 1.38 1.10 14.43
N GLN A 159 2.10 0.15 13.84
CA GLN A 159 3.35 -0.35 14.40
C GLN A 159 4.46 0.68 14.38
N LEU A 160 4.61 1.44 13.28
CA LEU A 160 5.58 2.53 13.20
C LEU A 160 5.29 3.61 14.25
N ALA A 161 4.05 4.09 14.35
CA ALA A 161 3.68 5.10 15.34
C ALA A 161 3.90 4.61 16.78
N ALA A 162 3.50 3.38 17.09
CA ALA A 162 3.73 2.77 18.41
C ALA A 162 5.23 2.68 18.75
N SER A 163 6.07 2.29 17.78
CA SER A 163 7.53 2.22 17.97
C SER A 163 8.16 3.59 18.22
N TRP A 164 7.55 4.67 17.76
CA TRP A 164 7.98 6.06 18.04
C TRP A 164 7.51 6.57 19.40
N GLY A 165 6.76 5.77 20.17
CA GLY A 165 6.21 6.17 21.47
C GLY A 165 4.96 7.02 21.37
N VAL A 166 4.19 6.82 20.31
CA VAL A 166 2.84 7.39 20.11
C VAL A 166 1.82 6.44 20.70
N THR A 167 0.82 6.96 21.42
CA THR A 167 -0.34 6.17 21.83
C THR A 167 -1.26 5.99 20.62
N VAL A 168 -1.46 4.75 20.16
CA VAL A 168 -2.28 4.49 18.97
C VAL A 168 -3.64 3.92 19.39
N ILE A 169 -4.71 4.55 18.90
CA ILE A 169 -6.07 4.01 18.93
C ILE A 169 -6.35 3.45 17.53
N GLY A 170 -6.65 2.15 17.43
CA GLY A 170 -6.86 1.49 16.16
C GLY A 170 -8.33 1.13 15.91
N ALA A 171 -8.99 1.77 14.95
CA ALA A 171 -10.35 1.43 14.57
C ALA A 171 -10.36 0.30 13.54
N ALA A 172 -11.05 -0.80 13.88
CA ALA A 172 -11.13 -2.00 13.05
C ALA A 172 -12.46 -2.74 13.26
N ALA A 173 -12.72 -3.78 12.46
CA ALA A 173 -13.87 -4.66 12.65
C ALA A 173 -13.82 -5.41 14.00
N PRO A 174 -14.95 -5.86 14.55
CA PRO A 174 -14.96 -6.64 15.80
C PRO A 174 -14.01 -7.85 15.78
N ARG A 175 -13.94 -8.56 14.66
CA ARG A 175 -13.06 -9.73 14.47
C ARG A 175 -11.57 -9.43 14.47
N ASP A 176 -11.17 -8.18 14.22
CA ASP A 176 -9.78 -7.75 14.07
C ASP A 176 -9.23 -7.05 15.33
N GLN A 177 -10.04 -6.97 16.42
CA GLN A 177 -9.65 -6.24 17.63
C GLN A 177 -8.40 -6.82 18.29
N ASP A 178 -8.27 -8.16 18.36
CA ASP A 178 -7.10 -8.82 18.94
C ASP A 178 -5.85 -8.63 18.06
N LEU A 179 -6.02 -8.64 16.74
CA LEU A 179 -4.93 -8.28 15.82
C LEU A 179 -4.44 -6.87 16.12
N VAL A 180 -5.34 -5.89 16.15
CA VAL A 180 -4.98 -4.48 16.39
C VAL A 180 -4.28 -4.30 17.74
N ARG A 181 -4.76 -4.98 18.79
CA ARG A 181 -4.10 -4.99 20.10
C ARG A 181 -2.68 -5.56 20.02
N SER A 182 -2.49 -6.63 19.28
CA SER A 182 -1.18 -7.27 19.09
C SER A 182 -0.18 -6.43 18.29
N LEU A 183 -0.64 -5.38 17.58
CA LEU A 183 0.19 -4.40 16.87
C LEU A 183 0.61 -3.21 17.74
N GLY A 184 0.21 -3.19 19.02
CA GLY A 184 0.56 -2.11 19.95
C GLY A 184 -0.46 -0.97 20.04
N ALA A 185 -1.66 -1.14 19.52
CA ALA A 185 -2.73 -0.15 19.60
C ALA A 185 -3.83 -0.55 20.59
N VAL A 186 -4.56 0.43 21.10
CA VAL A 186 -5.83 0.21 21.80
C VAL A 186 -6.94 0.07 20.74
N PRO A 187 -7.59 -1.10 20.61
CA PRO A 187 -8.56 -1.33 19.58
C PRO A 187 -9.92 -0.71 19.92
N VAL A 188 -10.59 -0.13 18.91
CA VAL A 188 -11.98 0.29 18.95
C VAL A 188 -12.72 -0.20 17.70
N THR A 189 -14.03 -0.41 17.79
CA THR A 189 -14.84 -0.77 16.62
C THR A 189 -15.18 0.49 15.83
N TYR A 190 -15.07 0.44 14.50
CA TYR A 190 -15.50 1.54 13.62
C TYR A 190 -17.05 1.54 13.43
N GLY A 191 -17.55 2.55 12.69
CA GLY A 191 -18.99 2.75 12.43
C GLY A 191 -19.65 3.66 13.47
N ASP A 192 -20.98 3.71 13.44
CA ASP A 192 -21.79 4.62 14.26
C ASP A 192 -21.36 4.61 15.73
N GLY A 193 -21.21 5.79 16.33
CA GLY A 193 -20.74 5.96 17.70
C GLY A 193 -19.21 5.78 17.87
N LEU A 194 -18.42 5.88 16.80
CA LEU A 194 -16.95 5.81 16.87
C LEU A 194 -16.38 6.86 17.84
N ALA A 195 -16.86 8.09 17.79
CA ALA A 195 -16.38 9.16 18.66
C ALA A 195 -16.55 8.83 20.14
N ASP A 196 -17.68 8.23 20.54
CA ASP A 196 -17.94 7.89 21.93
C ASP A 196 -17.06 6.71 22.39
N ARG A 197 -16.84 5.71 21.53
CA ARG A 197 -15.92 4.62 21.84
C ARG A 197 -14.48 5.10 22.01
N VAL A 198 -14.03 6.03 21.17
CA VAL A 198 -12.70 6.63 21.33
C VAL A 198 -12.61 7.46 22.60
N ARG A 199 -13.63 8.27 22.93
CA ARG A 199 -13.69 9.04 24.19
C ARG A 199 -13.71 8.16 25.44
N GLY A 200 -14.25 6.95 25.34
CA GLY A 200 -14.16 5.95 26.41
C GLY A 200 -12.74 5.46 26.70
N VAL A 201 -11.80 5.70 25.77
CA VAL A 201 -10.38 5.31 25.89
C VAL A 201 -9.49 6.52 26.17
N VAL A 202 -9.69 7.63 25.44
CA VAL A 202 -8.89 8.86 25.54
C VAL A 202 -9.78 10.09 25.43
N ALA A 203 -9.39 11.19 26.11
CA ALA A 203 -10.18 12.43 26.08
C ALA A 203 -10.19 13.12 24.69
N SER A 204 -9.12 12.98 23.93
CA SER A 204 -8.97 13.54 22.57
C SER A 204 -7.81 12.87 21.85
N VAL A 205 -7.74 13.02 20.52
CA VAL A 205 -6.59 12.60 19.71
C VAL A 205 -5.87 13.80 19.12
N ASN A 206 -4.56 13.67 18.88
CA ASN A 206 -3.75 14.75 18.29
C ASN A 206 -3.80 14.71 16.76
N ALA A 207 -3.95 13.53 16.19
CA ALA A 207 -4.00 13.32 14.75
C ALA A 207 -4.84 12.11 14.38
N VAL A 208 -5.37 12.09 13.14
CA VAL A 208 -6.11 10.96 12.60
C VAL A 208 -5.58 10.60 11.22
N ALA A 209 -5.21 9.33 11.05
CA ALA A 209 -4.83 8.72 9.78
C ALA A 209 -5.96 7.79 9.32
N ASP A 210 -6.67 8.18 8.25
CA ASP A 210 -7.70 7.33 7.65
C ASP A 210 -7.12 6.55 6.48
N ALA A 211 -6.94 5.24 6.69
CA ALA A 211 -6.52 4.27 5.68
C ALA A 211 -7.68 3.42 5.15
N ALA A 212 -8.91 3.69 5.57
CA ALA A 212 -10.09 2.89 5.24
C ALA A 212 -11.00 3.53 4.19
N GLY A 213 -11.24 4.84 4.27
CA GLY A 213 -12.18 5.55 3.40
C GLY A 213 -13.62 5.02 3.50
N LYS A 214 -14.03 4.56 4.68
CA LYS A 214 -15.35 3.94 4.92
C LYS A 214 -16.24 4.77 5.84
N GLY A 215 -16.15 6.09 5.74
CA GLY A 215 -16.77 7.03 6.66
C GLY A 215 -15.94 7.17 7.95
N GLY A 216 -16.43 7.98 8.88
CA GLY A 216 -15.73 8.26 10.14
C GLY A 216 -14.89 9.54 10.11
N LEU A 217 -14.77 10.25 8.98
CA LEU A 217 -14.08 11.54 8.94
C LEU A 217 -14.77 12.63 9.78
N ALA A 218 -16.10 12.63 9.85
CA ALA A 218 -16.83 13.56 10.70
C ALA A 218 -16.49 13.34 12.18
N ASP A 219 -16.52 12.09 12.66
CA ASP A 219 -16.09 11.73 14.01
C ASP A 219 -14.61 12.06 14.25
N ALA A 220 -13.76 11.80 13.24
CA ALA A 220 -12.33 12.11 13.29
C ALA A 220 -12.06 13.61 13.51
N ILE A 221 -12.78 14.48 12.79
CA ILE A 221 -12.68 15.94 12.92
C ILE A 221 -13.08 16.39 14.33
N VAL A 222 -14.18 15.83 14.86
CA VAL A 222 -14.64 16.13 16.23
C VAL A 222 -13.61 15.69 17.27
N LEU A 223 -13.04 14.50 17.12
CA LEU A 223 -12.04 13.93 18.03
C LEU A 223 -10.71 14.70 17.99
N ALA A 224 -10.27 15.13 16.80
CA ALA A 224 -9.06 15.92 16.60
C ALA A 224 -9.27 17.42 16.83
N ARG A 225 -10.49 17.85 17.15
CA ARG A 225 -10.86 19.28 17.35
C ARG A 225 -10.65 20.14 16.10
N GLY A 226 -10.84 19.55 14.92
CA GLY A 226 -10.72 20.21 13.62
C GLY A 226 -10.05 19.35 12.57
N PRO A 227 -10.14 19.73 11.28
CA PRO A 227 -9.63 18.92 10.17
C PRO A 227 -8.10 19.03 9.97
N ALA A 228 -7.41 19.99 10.60
CA ALA A 228 -6.01 20.32 10.29
C ALA A 228 -5.02 19.15 10.46
N ARG A 229 -5.29 18.22 11.37
CA ARG A 229 -4.49 17.01 11.60
C ARG A 229 -5.32 15.73 11.40
N VAL A 230 -6.27 15.80 10.48
CA VAL A 230 -7.01 14.64 9.95
C VAL A 230 -6.61 14.50 8.49
N MET A 231 -6.24 13.29 8.09
CA MET A 231 -5.81 13.01 6.72
C MET A 231 -6.33 11.65 6.27
N THR A 232 -6.74 11.53 5.01
CA THR A 232 -7.20 10.27 4.44
C THR A 232 -6.37 9.85 3.23
N LEU A 233 -6.31 8.54 3.00
CA LEU A 233 -5.76 7.90 1.80
C LEU A 233 -6.86 7.43 0.83
N ALA A 234 -8.13 7.45 1.26
CA ALA A 234 -9.15 6.69 0.54
C ALA A 234 -10.53 7.34 0.47
N ASP A 235 -10.88 8.26 1.38
CA ASP A 235 -12.23 8.84 1.45
C ASP A 235 -12.39 9.97 0.43
N GLN A 236 -13.32 9.80 -0.51
CA GLN A 236 -13.59 10.76 -1.60
C GLN A 236 -14.27 12.05 -1.11
N HIS A 237 -14.89 12.03 0.07
CA HIS A 237 -15.57 13.18 0.67
C HIS A 237 -14.62 14.08 1.48
N ALA A 238 -13.32 13.80 1.47
CA ALA A 238 -12.33 14.56 2.24
C ALA A 238 -12.36 16.05 1.95
N ALA A 239 -12.44 16.43 0.67
CA ALA A 239 -12.47 17.83 0.26
C ALA A 239 -13.69 18.58 0.79
N ASP A 240 -14.87 17.96 0.79
CA ASP A 240 -16.12 18.53 1.31
C ASP A 240 -16.06 18.81 2.81
N LEU A 241 -15.20 18.07 3.52
CA LEU A 241 -14.99 18.17 4.96
C LEU A 241 -13.74 18.99 5.34
N GLY A 242 -13.04 19.56 4.37
CA GLY A 242 -11.78 20.28 4.58
C GLY A 242 -10.63 19.40 5.08
N VAL A 243 -10.71 18.09 4.86
CA VAL A 243 -9.69 17.10 5.22
C VAL A 243 -8.69 16.92 4.08
N ALA A 244 -7.41 16.91 4.41
CA ALA A 244 -6.36 16.67 3.41
C ALA A 244 -6.36 15.23 2.91
N PHE A 245 -6.19 15.05 1.59
CA PHE A 245 -5.99 13.75 0.98
C PHE A 245 -4.48 13.50 0.82
N SER A 246 -3.99 12.38 1.35
CA SER A 246 -2.58 11.98 1.22
C SER A 246 -2.37 11.30 -0.14
N VAL A 247 -1.95 12.08 -1.12
CA VAL A 247 -1.61 11.59 -2.46
C VAL A 247 -0.18 11.04 -2.45
N GLY A 248 0.03 9.89 -3.07
CA GLY A 248 1.35 9.33 -3.30
C GLY A 248 2.15 10.20 -4.27
N THR A 249 3.29 10.71 -3.81
CA THR A 249 4.29 11.41 -4.64
C THR A 249 5.64 10.74 -4.41
N PRO A 250 6.57 10.80 -5.38
CA PRO A 250 7.90 10.20 -5.22
C PRO A 250 8.64 10.63 -3.94
N ASP A 251 8.38 11.86 -3.48
CA ASP A 251 9.07 12.46 -2.33
C ASP A 251 8.31 12.27 -1.00
N ARG A 252 7.14 11.63 -1.00
CA ARG A 252 6.32 11.51 0.22
C ARG A 252 7.03 10.71 1.30
N ALA A 253 7.54 9.53 0.98
CA ALA A 253 8.30 8.67 1.87
C ALA A 253 9.22 7.71 1.08
N PRO A 254 10.22 8.21 0.33
CA PRO A 254 11.08 7.38 -0.52
C PRO A 254 11.86 6.34 0.29
N GLU A 255 12.16 6.62 1.56
CA GLU A 255 12.89 5.74 2.49
C GLU A 255 12.03 4.63 3.10
N ALA A 256 10.73 4.59 2.83
CA ALA A 256 9.80 3.71 3.55
C ALA A 256 10.15 2.23 3.41
N LEU A 257 10.52 1.81 2.21
CA LEU A 257 10.83 0.40 1.96
C LEU A 257 12.16 0.00 2.62
N ASP A 258 13.18 0.87 2.57
CA ASP A 258 14.48 0.65 3.23
C ASP A 258 14.35 0.59 4.75
N LEU A 259 13.42 1.40 5.31
CA LEU A 259 13.13 1.38 6.75
C LEU A 259 12.38 0.10 7.16
N THR A 260 11.40 -0.34 6.37
CA THR A 260 10.45 -1.37 6.79
C THR A 260 10.87 -2.79 6.41
N MET A 261 11.64 -2.98 5.35
CA MET A 261 12.11 -4.30 4.91
C MET A 261 12.97 -5.02 5.98
N PRO A 262 13.94 -4.36 6.65
CA PRO A 262 14.67 -4.98 7.75
C PRO A 262 13.79 -5.31 8.96
N LEU A 263 12.78 -4.48 9.26
CA LEU A 263 11.85 -4.74 10.34
C LEU A 263 10.95 -5.96 10.05
N LEU A 264 10.55 -6.12 8.78
CA LEU A 264 9.83 -7.32 8.33
C LEU A 264 10.73 -8.56 8.46
N ALA A 265 11.98 -8.48 8.03
CA ALA A 265 12.93 -9.59 8.09
C ALA A 265 13.23 -10.08 9.52
N THR A 266 13.22 -9.17 10.50
CA THR A 266 13.40 -9.49 11.92
C THR A 266 12.10 -9.92 12.63
N GLY A 267 10.95 -9.84 11.96
CA GLY A 267 9.64 -10.08 12.55
C GLY A 267 9.15 -8.97 13.49
N THR A 268 9.89 -7.85 13.56
CA THR A 268 9.50 -6.65 14.34
C THR A 268 8.31 -5.95 13.72
N LEU A 269 8.21 -5.95 12.38
CA LEU A 269 7.06 -5.46 11.63
C LEU A 269 6.26 -6.66 11.12
N ARG A 270 4.95 -6.60 11.28
CA ARG A 270 3.99 -7.57 10.73
C ARG A 270 3.17 -6.90 9.65
N ILE A 271 2.96 -7.60 8.55
CA ILE A 271 2.09 -7.17 7.45
C ILE A 271 0.81 -7.98 7.43
N ARG A 272 -0.16 -7.56 6.61
CA ARG A 272 -1.42 -8.26 6.42
C ARG A 272 -1.16 -9.59 5.73
N ARG A 273 -1.84 -10.68 6.17
CA ARG A 273 -1.78 -11.98 5.50
C ARG A 273 -2.07 -11.82 4.02
N GLU A 274 -1.36 -12.60 3.19
CA GLU A 274 -1.53 -12.59 1.75
C GLU A 274 -2.39 -13.77 1.27
N ARG A 275 -3.02 -13.54 0.11
CA ARG A 275 -3.61 -14.54 -0.74
C ARG A 275 -2.96 -14.46 -2.12
N GLN A 276 -2.31 -15.53 -2.53
CA GLN A 276 -1.63 -15.62 -3.81
C GLN A 276 -2.57 -16.14 -4.90
N LEU A 277 -2.44 -15.55 -6.10
CA LEU A 277 -3.09 -16.00 -7.32
C LEU A 277 -2.06 -15.96 -8.47
N PRO A 278 -2.15 -16.87 -9.46
CA PRO A 278 -1.36 -16.75 -10.67
C PRO A 278 -1.51 -15.39 -11.34
N MET A 279 -0.44 -14.86 -11.94
CA MET A 279 -0.42 -13.54 -12.57
C MET A 279 -1.53 -13.38 -13.63
N GLU A 280 -1.81 -14.41 -14.41
CA GLU A 280 -2.90 -14.41 -15.39
C GLU A 280 -4.30 -14.26 -14.79
N GLN A 281 -4.45 -14.48 -13.49
CA GLN A 281 -5.71 -14.32 -12.77
C GLN A 281 -5.88 -12.91 -12.17
N ALA A 282 -5.16 -11.90 -12.67
CA ALA A 282 -5.28 -10.53 -12.17
C ALA A 282 -6.72 -9.98 -12.25
N ALA A 283 -7.49 -10.35 -13.26
CA ALA A 283 -8.91 -10.01 -13.34
C ALA A 283 -9.71 -10.54 -12.14
N GLU A 284 -9.44 -11.78 -11.71
CA GLU A 284 -10.08 -12.38 -10.54
C GLU A 284 -9.62 -11.69 -9.24
N ALA A 285 -8.32 -11.38 -9.12
CA ALA A 285 -7.81 -10.61 -7.99
C ALA A 285 -8.53 -9.27 -7.85
N HIS A 286 -8.77 -8.56 -8.96
CA HIS A 286 -9.52 -7.32 -8.94
C HIS A 286 -11.00 -7.51 -8.55
N ARG A 287 -11.67 -8.58 -9.00
CA ARG A 287 -13.04 -8.91 -8.55
C ARG A 287 -13.11 -9.17 -7.05
N LEU A 288 -12.17 -9.95 -6.52
CA LEU A 288 -12.08 -10.25 -5.09
C LEU A 288 -11.89 -8.97 -4.27
N LEU A 289 -11.03 -8.06 -4.75
CA LEU A 289 -10.77 -6.77 -4.09
C LEU A 289 -12.03 -5.88 -4.08
N GLU A 290 -12.73 -5.76 -5.20
CA GLU A 290 -13.91 -4.89 -5.35
C GLU A 290 -15.13 -5.42 -4.59
N ASN A 291 -15.27 -6.72 -4.46
CA ASN A 291 -16.33 -7.34 -3.66
C ASN A 291 -16.18 -7.08 -2.15
N GLY A 292 -15.04 -6.54 -1.71
CA GLY A 292 -14.79 -6.17 -0.32
C GLY A 292 -14.75 -7.34 0.68
N ASN A 293 -14.81 -8.57 0.20
CA ASN A 293 -14.84 -9.79 1.03
C ASN A 293 -13.45 -10.36 1.33
N THR A 294 -12.40 -9.79 0.75
CA THR A 294 -11.04 -10.24 1.05
C THR A 294 -10.50 -9.52 2.28
N HIS A 295 -10.04 -10.33 3.24
CA HIS A 295 -9.35 -9.87 4.44
C HIS A 295 -7.83 -10.04 4.34
N GLU A 296 -7.36 -10.32 3.13
CA GLU A 296 -5.97 -10.62 2.80
C GLU A 296 -5.44 -9.58 1.81
N LYS A 297 -4.14 -9.39 1.78
CA LYS A 297 -3.46 -8.69 0.69
C LYS A 297 -3.39 -9.64 -0.50
N LEU A 298 -3.87 -9.21 -1.65
CA LEU A 298 -3.79 -10.01 -2.87
C LEU A 298 -2.43 -9.85 -3.53
N ILE A 299 -1.82 -10.98 -3.89
CA ILE A 299 -0.53 -11.06 -4.56
C ILE A 299 -0.68 -11.88 -5.83
N LEU A 300 -0.14 -11.38 -6.92
CA LEU A 300 0.00 -12.09 -8.18
C LEU A 300 1.41 -12.69 -8.26
N ASP A 301 1.53 -13.98 -8.51
CA ASP A 301 2.81 -14.65 -8.66
C ASP A 301 3.09 -15.11 -10.10
N THR A 302 4.36 -15.17 -10.44
CA THR A 302 4.86 -15.78 -11.67
C THR A 302 5.51 -17.12 -11.28
N HIS A 303 4.90 -18.22 -11.64
CA HIS A 303 5.42 -19.57 -11.38
C HIS A 303 6.83 -19.81 -11.92
#